data_99cd70b0ef221f82ae2502c0188d800c
#
_entry.id   99cd70b0ef221f82ae2502c0188d800c
#
_cell.length_a   1.000
_cell.length_b   1.000
_cell.length_c   1.000
_cell.angle_alpha   90.00
_cell.angle_beta   90.00
_cell.angle_gamma   90.00
#
_symmetry.space_group_name_H-M   'P 1'
#
loop_
_entity.id
_entity.type
_entity.pdbx_description
1 polymer ?
#
loop_
_entity_poly.entity_id
_entity_poly.type
_entity_poly.pdbx_seq_one_letter_code
_entity_poly.pdbx_strand_id
1 'polypeptide(L)'
;MSKAFREAFPTLKLEEELEGLLDTTEVTKISANHEHTHIRIYLRAKRLIFKKNIWKLEKAITEQIFQNRAIQVKIIESYELSEQYTPKSLIEVYKDSILDELNAYSVLEYNLLRTADMEFPEEDRLILTMDETIIAKTRTDEIIEFLEKVICERCGMNLKIFPQYRKPQESKYRKNSEEQIGRAHV
;
A
#
# COMPACT_ATOMS: atom_id res chain seq x y z
N MET A 1 -14.01 -12.46 19.87
CA MET A 1 -13.28 -11.72 20.93
C MET A 1 -11.93 -11.34 20.40
N SER A 2 -11.56 -10.05 20.37
CA SER A 2 -10.23 -9.61 20.03
C SER A 2 -9.25 -9.91 21.17
N LYS A 3 -7.99 -10.16 20.84
CA LYS A 3 -6.91 -10.39 21.80
C LYS A 3 -5.74 -9.48 21.47
N ALA A 4 -5.03 -8.99 22.47
CA ALA A 4 -3.77 -8.30 22.27
C ALA A 4 -2.81 -9.18 21.42
N PHE A 5 -2.05 -8.56 20.54
CA PHE A 5 -1.17 -9.32 19.63
C PHE A 5 -0.23 -10.28 20.39
N ARG A 6 0.34 -9.82 21.50
CA ARG A 6 1.22 -10.62 22.36
C ARG A 6 0.52 -11.81 23.02
N GLU A 7 -0.77 -11.69 23.33
CA GLU A 7 -1.56 -12.80 23.88
C GLU A 7 -1.92 -13.83 22.81
N ALA A 8 -2.09 -13.38 21.57
CA ALA A 8 -2.36 -14.28 20.44
C ALA A 8 -1.10 -15.05 20.00
N PHE A 9 0.07 -14.43 20.12
CA PHE A 9 1.35 -14.99 19.70
C PHE A 9 2.43 -14.86 20.79
N PRO A 10 2.28 -15.54 21.93
CA PRO A 10 3.14 -15.33 23.10
C PRO A 10 4.58 -15.82 22.88
N THR A 11 4.82 -16.73 21.96
CA THR A 11 6.16 -17.32 21.69
C THR A 11 6.87 -16.68 20.52
N LEU A 12 6.22 -15.76 19.81
CA LEU A 12 6.79 -15.11 18.62
C LEU A 12 7.90 -14.14 19.05
N LYS A 13 9.08 -14.29 18.45
CA LYS A 13 10.22 -13.41 18.69
C LYS A 13 10.33 -12.42 17.52
N LEU A 14 10.35 -11.15 17.83
CA LEU A 14 10.41 -10.04 16.88
C LEU A 14 11.56 -9.10 17.25
N GLU A 15 11.99 -8.28 16.30
CA GLU A 15 12.86 -7.14 16.55
C GLU A 15 12.17 -6.13 17.47
N GLU A 16 12.90 -5.45 18.35
CA GLU A 16 12.37 -4.52 19.34
C GLU A 16 11.51 -3.41 18.73
N GLU A 17 11.93 -2.88 17.58
CA GLU A 17 11.18 -1.86 16.84
C GLU A 17 9.80 -2.37 16.41
N LEU A 18 9.73 -3.58 15.87
CA LEU A 18 8.48 -4.20 15.45
C LEU A 18 7.61 -4.56 16.63
N GLU A 19 8.20 -4.98 17.73
CA GLU A 19 7.48 -5.23 18.98
C GLU A 19 6.76 -4.00 19.49
N GLY A 20 7.44 -2.84 19.52
CA GLY A 20 6.85 -1.57 19.95
C GLY A 20 5.68 -1.11 19.08
N LEU A 21 5.69 -1.42 17.78
CA LEU A 21 4.56 -1.12 16.88
C LEU A 21 3.32 -1.97 17.21
N LEU A 22 3.50 -3.14 17.80
CA LEU A 22 2.42 -4.09 18.07
C LEU A 22 1.80 -3.94 19.47
N ASP A 23 2.34 -3.08 20.33
CA ASP A 23 1.83 -2.88 21.71
C ASP A 23 0.36 -2.44 21.76
N THR A 24 -0.09 -1.72 20.74
CA THR A 24 -1.48 -1.26 20.60
C THR A 24 -2.26 -1.99 19.51
N THR A 25 -1.79 -3.17 19.13
CA THR A 25 -2.38 -3.97 18.06
C THR A 25 -3.11 -5.17 18.62
N GLU A 26 -4.29 -5.43 18.08
CA GLU A 26 -5.15 -6.56 18.45
C GLU A 26 -5.31 -7.51 17.28
N VAL A 27 -5.37 -8.80 17.57
CA VAL A 27 -5.82 -9.83 16.65
C VAL A 27 -7.33 -9.97 16.79
N THR A 28 -8.08 -9.60 15.78
CA THR A 28 -9.54 -9.62 15.80
C THR A 28 -10.11 -10.94 15.30
N LYS A 29 -9.41 -11.60 14.37
CA LYS A 29 -9.82 -12.86 13.77
C LYS A 29 -8.60 -13.58 13.19
N ILE A 30 -8.64 -14.90 13.23
CA ILE A 30 -7.76 -15.78 12.45
C ILE A 30 -8.67 -16.73 11.66
N SER A 31 -8.41 -16.88 10.37
CA SER A 31 -9.12 -17.81 9.52
C SER A 31 -8.15 -18.62 8.65
N ALA A 32 -8.52 -19.84 8.34
CA ALA A 32 -7.78 -20.70 7.44
C ALA A 32 -8.71 -21.14 6.28
N ASN A 33 -8.12 -21.41 5.12
CA ASN A 33 -8.86 -22.09 4.06
C ASN A 33 -9.12 -23.55 4.46
N HIS A 34 -9.97 -24.24 3.71
CA HIS A 34 -10.37 -25.64 4.00
C HIS A 34 -9.16 -26.59 4.07
N GLU A 35 -8.15 -26.36 3.25
CA GLU A 35 -6.94 -27.18 3.16
C GLU A 35 -5.88 -26.83 4.21
N HIS A 36 -6.11 -25.80 5.02
CA HIS A 36 -5.17 -25.25 6.01
C HIS A 36 -3.80 -24.86 5.44
N THR A 37 -3.75 -24.48 4.17
CA THR A 37 -2.54 -24.01 3.48
C THR A 37 -2.41 -22.48 3.48
N HIS A 38 -3.51 -21.76 3.68
CA HIS A 38 -3.56 -20.30 3.72
C HIS A 38 -4.22 -19.84 5.01
N ILE A 39 -3.48 -19.05 5.77
CA ILE A 39 -3.95 -18.45 7.02
C ILE A 39 -4.05 -16.95 6.85
N ARG A 40 -5.20 -16.38 7.22
CA ARG A 40 -5.42 -14.94 7.28
C ARG A 40 -5.53 -14.51 8.73
N ILE A 41 -4.72 -13.54 9.12
CA ILE A 41 -4.70 -12.94 10.45
C ILE A 41 -5.19 -11.50 10.30
N TYR A 42 -6.29 -11.18 10.95
CA TYR A 42 -6.89 -9.85 10.92
C TYR A 42 -6.39 -9.06 12.11
N LEU A 43 -5.69 -7.96 11.83
CA LEU A 43 -5.15 -7.04 12.83
C LEU A 43 -5.95 -5.75 12.87
N ARG A 44 -6.10 -5.20 14.05
CA ARG A 44 -6.59 -3.85 14.29
C ARG A 44 -5.55 -3.09 15.09
N ALA A 45 -5.03 -2.01 14.53
CA ALA A 45 -3.98 -1.20 15.14
C ALA A 45 -4.41 0.26 15.28
N LYS A 46 -3.91 0.93 16.30
CA LYS A 46 -4.12 2.37 16.52
C LYS A 46 -3.04 3.24 15.88
N ARG A 47 -2.02 2.61 15.33
CA ARG A 47 -0.90 3.24 14.62
C ARG A 47 -0.72 2.61 13.26
N LEU A 48 -0.31 3.41 12.29
CA LEU A 48 0.07 2.91 10.98
C LEU A 48 1.29 1.98 11.09
N ILE A 49 1.19 0.83 10.46
CA ILE A 49 2.30 -0.13 10.33
C ILE A 49 2.66 -0.17 8.84
N PHE A 50 3.90 0.17 8.51
CA PHE A 50 4.37 0.15 7.13
C PHE A 50 4.31 -1.27 6.57
N LYS A 51 3.98 -1.40 5.31
CA LYS A 51 3.77 -2.69 4.65
C LYS A 51 4.98 -3.62 4.76
N LYS A 52 6.18 -3.07 4.69
CA LYS A 52 7.41 -3.83 4.92
C LYS A 52 7.46 -4.51 6.30
N ASN A 53 6.95 -3.86 7.34
CA ASN A 53 6.86 -4.44 8.68
C ASN A 53 5.75 -5.50 8.75
N ILE A 54 4.64 -5.32 8.05
CA ILE A 54 3.61 -6.36 7.90
C ILE A 54 4.21 -7.62 7.24
N TRP A 55 4.99 -7.47 6.17
CA TRP A 55 5.65 -8.61 5.51
C TRP A 55 6.70 -9.30 6.39
N LYS A 56 7.49 -8.53 7.17
CA LYS A 56 8.38 -9.10 8.18
C LYS A 56 7.63 -9.92 9.22
N LEU A 57 6.47 -9.43 9.64
CA LEU A 57 5.60 -10.12 10.61
C LEU A 57 5.01 -11.41 10.01
N GLU A 58 4.49 -11.37 8.78
CA GLU A 58 4.02 -12.55 8.05
C GLU A 58 5.12 -13.62 7.97
N LYS A 59 6.35 -13.21 7.63
CA LYS A 59 7.52 -14.08 7.56
C LYS A 59 7.87 -14.68 8.91
N ALA A 60 7.93 -13.88 9.97
CA ALA A 60 8.26 -14.34 11.32
C ALA A 60 7.22 -15.36 11.83
N ILE A 61 5.93 -15.12 11.62
CA ILE A 61 4.85 -16.05 11.98
C ILE A 61 5.00 -17.35 11.19
N THR A 62 5.24 -17.27 9.89
CA THR A 62 5.41 -18.45 9.03
C THR A 62 6.59 -19.29 9.51
N GLU A 63 7.75 -18.68 9.75
CA GLU A 63 8.98 -19.39 10.10
C GLU A 63 8.97 -19.95 11.52
N GLN A 64 8.41 -19.22 12.49
CA GLN A 64 8.49 -19.58 13.91
C GLN A 64 7.32 -20.47 14.37
N ILE A 65 6.11 -20.27 13.81
CA ILE A 65 4.91 -20.98 14.26
C ILE A 65 4.57 -22.15 13.35
N PHE A 66 4.73 -21.98 12.03
CA PHE A 66 4.35 -22.98 11.03
C PHE A 66 5.56 -23.73 10.43
N GLN A 67 6.62 -23.91 11.21
CA GLN A 67 7.82 -24.64 10.80
C GLN A 67 7.47 -25.95 10.08
N ASN A 68 8.14 -26.22 8.97
CA ASN A 68 7.98 -27.45 8.16
C ASN A 68 6.62 -27.66 7.48
N ARG A 69 5.79 -26.62 7.37
CA ARG A 69 4.51 -26.68 6.65
C ARG A 69 4.51 -25.67 5.50
N ALA A 70 3.98 -26.10 4.35
CA ALA A 70 3.74 -25.22 3.20
C ALA A 70 2.52 -24.31 3.46
N ILE A 71 2.61 -23.45 4.50
CA ILE A 71 1.53 -22.55 4.91
C ILE A 71 1.92 -21.13 4.51
N GLN A 72 0.99 -20.45 3.84
CA GLN A 72 1.08 -19.02 3.54
C GLN A 72 0.29 -18.24 4.59
N VAL A 73 0.98 -17.31 5.26
CA VAL A 73 0.34 -16.38 6.20
C VAL A 73 0.13 -15.05 5.51
N LYS A 74 -1.08 -14.53 5.58
CA LYS A 74 -1.46 -13.20 5.11
C LYS A 74 -2.07 -12.40 6.24
N ILE A 75 -1.54 -11.20 6.47
CA ILE A 75 -2.09 -10.26 7.43
C ILE A 75 -3.03 -9.30 6.72
N ILE A 76 -4.20 -9.12 7.29
CA ILE A 76 -5.21 -8.15 6.86
C ILE A 76 -5.28 -7.10 7.97
N GLU A 77 -4.66 -5.97 7.73
CA GLU A 77 -4.62 -4.86 8.68
C GLU A 77 -5.82 -3.92 8.53
N SER A 78 -6.28 -3.40 9.65
CA SER A 78 -7.21 -2.28 9.77
C SER A 78 -6.70 -1.29 10.82
N TYR A 79 -7.01 -0.02 10.65
CA TYR A 79 -6.49 1.05 11.52
C TYR A 79 -7.61 1.87 12.11
N GLU A 80 -7.55 2.07 13.42
CA GLU A 80 -8.35 3.02 14.16
C GLU A 80 -7.48 4.23 14.53
N LEU A 81 -7.24 5.10 13.54
CA LEU A 81 -6.38 6.26 13.71
C LEU A 81 -7.09 7.37 14.49
N SER A 82 -6.30 8.26 15.10
CA SER A 82 -6.86 9.43 15.79
C SER A 82 -7.54 10.39 14.82
N GLU A 83 -8.46 11.22 15.30
CA GLU A 83 -9.18 12.22 14.51
C GLU A 83 -8.30 13.30 13.86
N GLN A 84 -7.02 13.34 14.23
CA GLN A 84 -6.04 14.24 13.62
C GLN A 84 -5.61 13.81 12.21
N TYR A 85 -5.84 12.54 11.85
CA TYR A 85 -5.54 12.06 10.51
C TYR A 85 -6.66 12.42 9.54
N THR A 86 -6.26 13.06 8.46
CA THR A 86 -7.10 13.28 7.27
C THR A 86 -6.58 12.42 6.12
N PRO A 87 -7.34 12.15 5.07
CA PRO A 87 -6.83 11.44 3.89
C PRO A 87 -5.56 12.07 3.33
N LYS A 88 -5.49 13.40 3.31
CA LYS A 88 -4.29 14.13 2.89
C LYS A 88 -3.08 13.80 3.76
N SER A 89 -3.19 14.01 5.08
CA SER A 89 -2.09 13.76 6.01
C SER A 89 -1.69 12.28 6.05
N LEU A 90 -2.65 11.37 5.90
CA LEU A 90 -2.39 9.95 5.80
C LEU A 90 -1.53 9.61 4.57
N ILE A 91 -1.90 10.12 3.40
CA ILE A 91 -1.12 9.88 2.18
C ILE A 91 0.28 10.48 2.30
N GLU A 92 0.42 11.69 2.86
CA GLU A 92 1.72 12.33 3.07
C GLU A 92 2.69 11.46 3.89
N VAL A 93 2.22 10.84 4.97
CA VAL A 93 3.07 10.02 5.86
C VAL A 93 3.18 8.56 5.45
N TYR A 94 2.21 8.04 4.69
CA TYR A 94 2.11 6.62 4.37
C TYR A 94 2.34 6.28 2.88
N LYS A 95 2.67 7.29 2.07
CA LYS A 95 2.84 7.15 0.61
C LYS A 95 3.83 6.05 0.23
N ASP A 96 4.97 5.97 0.90
CA ASP A 96 5.99 4.96 0.61
C ASP A 96 5.46 3.54 0.85
N SER A 97 4.69 3.33 1.92
CA SER A 97 4.06 2.05 2.19
C SER A 97 2.99 1.67 1.16
N ILE A 98 2.20 2.65 0.71
CA ILE A 98 1.21 2.48 -0.37
C ILE A 98 1.92 2.06 -1.66
N LEU A 99 3.02 2.74 -2.01
CA LEU A 99 3.80 2.42 -3.20
C LEU A 99 4.50 1.06 -3.10
N ASP A 100 5.06 0.70 -1.96
CA ASP A 100 5.65 -0.63 -1.73
C ASP A 100 4.62 -1.75 -1.94
N GLU A 101 3.42 -1.58 -1.38
CA GLU A 101 2.34 -2.56 -1.55
C GLU A 101 1.89 -2.67 -3.01
N LEU A 102 1.69 -1.54 -3.66
CA LEU A 102 1.27 -1.51 -5.07
C LEU A 102 2.34 -2.14 -5.97
N ASN A 103 3.63 -1.87 -5.72
CA ASN A 103 4.73 -2.47 -6.46
C ASN A 103 4.78 -4.00 -6.34
N ALA A 104 4.49 -4.52 -5.15
CA ALA A 104 4.40 -5.96 -4.93
C ALA A 104 3.21 -6.60 -5.67
N TYR A 105 2.17 -5.83 -5.93
CA TYR A 105 0.97 -6.26 -6.63
C TYR A 105 1.07 -6.08 -8.15
N SER A 106 1.46 -4.88 -8.60
CA SER A 106 1.58 -4.53 -10.01
C SER A 106 2.59 -3.40 -10.24
N VAL A 107 3.64 -3.71 -10.99
CA VAL A 107 4.67 -2.74 -11.37
C VAL A 107 4.12 -1.64 -12.28
N LEU A 108 3.08 -1.93 -13.08
CA LEU A 108 2.48 -0.95 -13.97
C LEU A 108 1.76 0.14 -13.18
N GLU A 109 0.84 -0.21 -12.29
CA GLU A 109 0.12 0.73 -11.44
C GLU A 109 1.08 1.46 -10.48
N TYR A 110 2.11 0.77 -9.96
CA TYR A 110 3.16 1.39 -9.16
C TYR A 110 3.85 2.53 -9.92
N ASN A 111 4.28 2.30 -11.17
CA ASN A 111 4.95 3.32 -11.96
C ASN A 111 4.03 4.50 -12.28
N LEU A 112 2.77 4.26 -12.56
CA LEU A 112 1.77 5.30 -12.80
C LEU A 112 1.55 6.14 -11.54
N LEU A 113 1.31 5.51 -10.41
CA LEU A 113 1.03 6.22 -9.15
C LEU A 113 2.27 6.96 -8.62
N ARG A 114 3.46 6.38 -8.77
CA ARG A 114 4.72 7.00 -8.35
C ARG A 114 4.99 8.33 -9.04
N THR A 115 4.61 8.44 -10.31
CA THR A 115 4.84 9.63 -11.14
C THR A 115 3.62 10.57 -11.20
N ALA A 116 2.50 10.18 -10.61
CA ALA A 116 1.30 10.98 -10.56
C ALA A 116 1.45 12.17 -9.58
N ASP A 117 0.85 13.28 -9.94
CA ASP A 117 0.67 14.39 -9.02
C ASP A 117 -0.61 14.20 -8.20
N MET A 118 -0.51 14.47 -6.92
CA MET A 118 -1.60 14.36 -5.96
C MET A 118 -1.87 15.72 -5.36
N GLU A 119 -3.04 16.29 -5.68
CA GLU A 119 -3.47 17.57 -5.16
C GLU A 119 -4.72 17.38 -4.29
N PHE A 120 -4.73 18.04 -3.14
CA PHE A 120 -5.85 18.03 -2.22
C PHE A 120 -6.48 19.44 -2.14
N PRO A 121 -7.47 19.76 -2.97
CA PRO A 121 -8.21 21.01 -2.82
C PRO A 121 -9.00 21.06 -1.50
N GLU A 122 -9.41 19.90 -1.01
CA GLU A 122 -10.03 19.66 0.29
C GLU A 122 -9.41 18.42 0.93
N GLU A 123 -9.52 18.25 2.23
CA GLU A 123 -8.83 17.16 2.95
C GLU A 123 -9.29 15.75 2.55
N ASP A 124 -10.52 15.61 2.10
CA ASP A 124 -11.16 14.37 1.66
C ASP A 124 -11.31 14.25 0.13
N ARG A 125 -10.68 15.18 -0.62
CA ARG A 125 -10.77 15.23 -2.07
C ARG A 125 -9.39 15.21 -2.72
N LEU A 126 -9.11 14.15 -3.45
CA LEU A 126 -7.85 13.95 -4.18
C LEU A 126 -8.07 14.16 -5.68
N ILE A 127 -7.30 15.06 -6.27
CA ILE A 127 -7.11 15.14 -7.72
C ILE A 127 -5.84 14.35 -8.04
N LEU A 128 -5.98 13.28 -8.80
CA LEU A 128 -4.89 12.41 -9.22
C LEU A 128 -4.56 12.66 -10.69
N THR A 129 -3.46 13.38 -10.94
CA THR A 129 -3.04 13.74 -12.30
C THR A 129 -1.93 12.82 -12.79
N MET A 130 -2.17 12.12 -13.88
CA MET A 130 -1.24 11.19 -14.52
C MET A 130 -0.92 11.64 -15.96
N ASP A 131 0.20 11.18 -16.50
CA ASP A 131 0.52 11.38 -17.90
C ASP A 131 -0.48 10.63 -18.79
N GLU A 132 -0.99 11.31 -19.84
CA GLU A 132 -1.98 10.76 -20.75
C GLU A 132 -1.38 9.68 -21.63
N THR A 133 -1.54 8.44 -21.24
CA THR A 133 -1.13 7.25 -22.01
C THR A 133 -2.30 6.25 -22.07
N ILE A 134 -2.25 5.33 -23.03
CA ILE A 134 -3.24 4.25 -23.13
C ILE A 134 -3.23 3.41 -21.83
N ILE A 135 -2.04 3.14 -21.31
CA ILE A 135 -1.87 2.35 -20.08
C ILE A 135 -2.48 3.09 -18.88
N ALA A 136 -2.22 4.40 -18.74
CA ALA A 136 -2.81 5.20 -17.68
C ALA A 136 -4.34 5.14 -17.73
N LYS A 137 -4.95 5.36 -18.89
CA LYS A 137 -6.41 5.33 -19.08
C LYS A 137 -7.04 3.97 -18.76
N THR A 138 -6.33 2.87 -19.06
CA THR A 138 -6.85 1.52 -18.80
C THR A 138 -6.64 1.04 -17.37
N ARG A 139 -5.71 1.67 -16.62
CA ARG A 139 -5.34 1.25 -15.25
C ARG A 139 -5.77 2.22 -14.16
N THR A 140 -6.41 3.32 -14.53
CA THR A 140 -6.84 4.33 -13.56
C THR A 140 -7.81 3.76 -12.53
N ASP A 141 -8.78 2.96 -12.96
CA ASP A 141 -9.82 2.42 -12.08
C ASP A 141 -9.20 1.49 -11.03
N GLU A 142 -8.24 0.63 -11.41
CA GLU A 142 -7.53 -0.25 -10.48
C GLU A 142 -6.70 0.52 -9.46
N ILE A 143 -6.08 1.64 -9.87
CA ILE A 143 -5.35 2.52 -8.96
C ILE A 143 -6.30 3.19 -7.97
N ILE A 144 -7.45 3.68 -8.43
CA ILE A 144 -8.48 4.29 -7.58
C ILE A 144 -9.02 3.26 -6.59
N GLU A 145 -9.42 2.09 -7.03
CA GLU A 145 -9.91 1.00 -6.17
C GLU A 145 -8.86 0.62 -5.11
N PHE A 146 -7.59 0.57 -5.48
CA PHE A 146 -6.51 0.29 -4.54
C PHE A 146 -6.37 1.39 -3.48
N LEU A 147 -6.39 2.67 -3.86
CA LEU A 147 -6.32 3.79 -2.93
C LEU A 147 -7.55 3.85 -2.02
N GLU A 148 -8.75 3.63 -2.55
CA GLU A 148 -9.98 3.55 -1.76
C GLU A 148 -9.92 2.40 -0.76
N LYS A 149 -9.42 1.24 -1.16
CA LYS A 149 -9.23 0.11 -0.25
C LYS A 149 -8.30 0.45 0.90
N VAL A 150 -7.18 1.13 0.63
CA VAL A 150 -6.22 1.51 1.66
C VAL A 150 -6.77 2.60 2.57
N ILE A 151 -7.35 3.66 2.01
CA ILE A 151 -7.78 4.85 2.76
C ILE A 151 -9.15 4.65 3.39
N CYS A 152 -10.12 4.17 2.61
CA CYS A 152 -11.51 4.09 3.08
C CYS A 152 -11.76 2.81 3.88
N GLU A 153 -11.42 1.64 3.34
CA GLU A 153 -11.73 0.38 4.00
C GLU A 153 -10.78 0.09 5.17
N ARG A 154 -9.47 0.26 4.95
CA ARG A 154 -8.43 -0.10 5.93
C ARG A 154 -8.30 0.94 7.04
N CYS A 155 -8.41 2.23 6.70
CA CYS A 155 -8.25 3.35 7.65
C CYS A 155 -9.57 4.01 8.05
N GLY A 156 -10.71 3.60 7.50
CA GLY A 156 -12.04 4.11 7.87
C GLY A 156 -12.29 5.56 7.50
N MET A 157 -11.56 6.12 6.53
CA MET A 157 -11.67 7.51 6.10
C MET A 157 -12.47 7.62 4.81
N ASN A 158 -13.12 8.77 4.60
CA ASN A 158 -13.78 9.09 3.33
C ASN A 158 -12.79 9.79 2.40
N LEU A 159 -12.64 9.29 1.19
CA LEU A 159 -11.83 9.91 0.15
C LEU A 159 -12.59 9.87 -1.18
N LYS A 160 -12.63 11.00 -1.87
CA LYS A 160 -13.13 11.11 -3.24
C LYS A 160 -11.96 11.36 -4.17
N ILE A 161 -11.78 10.50 -5.16
CA ILE A 161 -10.67 10.56 -6.09
C ILE A 161 -11.17 10.99 -7.46
N PHE A 162 -10.54 12.02 -8.03
CA PHE A 162 -10.84 12.56 -9.36
C PHE A 162 -9.62 12.41 -10.25
N PRO A 163 -9.61 11.47 -11.19
CA PRO A 163 -8.50 11.30 -12.11
C PRO A 163 -8.47 12.43 -13.13
N GLN A 164 -7.26 12.90 -13.43
CA GLN A 164 -6.98 13.85 -14.51
C GLN A 164 -5.77 13.37 -15.32
N TYR A 165 -5.68 13.83 -16.55
CA TYR A 165 -4.59 13.49 -17.44
C TYR A 165 -3.91 14.75 -17.96
N ARG A 166 -2.58 14.74 -17.98
CA ARG A 166 -1.75 15.78 -18.58
C ARG A 166 -1.01 15.23 -19.80
N LYS A 167 -0.66 16.10 -20.73
CA LYS A 167 0.20 15.71 -21.85
C LYS A 167 1.54 15.18 -21.30
N PRO A 168 2.01 14.01 -21.80
CA PRO A 168 3.30 13.48 -21.38
C PRO A 168 4.40 14.52 -21.58
N GLN A 169 5.24 14.73 -20.57
CA GLN A 169 6.43 15.56 -20.74
C GLN A 169 7.34 14.86 -21.74
N GLU A 170 7.71 15.55 -22.83
CA GLU A 170 8.70 15.04 -23.78
C GLU A 170 10.00 14.76 -23.02
N SER A 171 10.39 13.49 -22.99
CA SER A 171 11.63 13.12 -22.32
C SER A 171 12.79 13.81 -23.04
N LYS A 172 13.74 14.40 -22.31
CA LYS A 172 14.96 15.03 -22.83
C LYS A 172 15.73 14.13 -23.82
N TYR A 173 15.49 12.82 -23.78
CA TYR A 173 16.05 11.82 -24.68
C TYR A 173 15.46 11.87 -26.11
N ARG A 174 14.19 12.26 -26.28
CA ARG A 174 13.61 12.43 -27.63
C ARG A 174 14.16 13.68 -28.32
N LYS A 175 14.34 14.78 -27.60
CA LYS A 175 14.94 16.00 -28.18
C LYS A 175 16.36 15.76 -28.66
N ASN A 176 17.18 15.01 -27.94
CA ASN A 176 18.55 14.70 -28.35
C ASN A 176 18.62 13.77 -29.59
N SER A 177 17.66 12.85 -29.76
CA SER A 177 17.63 11.96 -30.92
C SER A 177 17.12 12.68 -32.18
N GLU A 178 16.17 13.61 -32.05
CA GLU A 178 15.70 14.43 -33.19
C GLU A 178 16.74 15.47 -33.65
N GLU A 179 17.50 16.08 -32.72
CA GLU A 179 18.64 16.95 -33.06
C GLU A 179 19.79 16.19 -33.70
N GLN A 180 20.06 14.94 -33.32
CA GLN A 180 21.11 14.12 -33.96
C GLN A 180 20.70 13.64 -35.34
N ILE A 181 19.42 13.33 -35.57
CA ILE A 181 18.91 12.94 -36.90
C ILE A 181 18.89 14.15 -37.85
N GLY A 182 18.56 15.34 -37.35
CA GLY A 182 18.58 16.58 -38.14
C GLY A 182 19.97 17.03 -38.58
N ARG A 183 21.03 16.63 -37.85
CA ARG A 183 22.43 16.95 -38.19
C ARG A 183 23.06 15.95 -39.18
N ALA A 184 22.46 14.81 -39.42
CA ALA A 184 22.97 13.77 -40.31
C ALA A 184 22.49 13.93 -41.78
N HIS A 185 21.69 14.94 -42.08
CA HIS A 185 21.12 15.20 -43.41
C HIS A 185 21.51 16.57 -43.99
N VAL A 186 22.67 17.13 -43.60
CA VAL A 186 23.26 18.32 -44.27
C VAL A 186 24.61 17.97 -44.88
#